data_8b6461665e568a745a0e36f8e6a696f0
#
_entry.id   8b6461665e568a745a0e36f8e6a696f0
#
_cell.length_a   1.000
_cell.length_b   1.000
_cell.length_c   1.000
_cell.angle_alpha   90.00
_cell.angle_beta   90.00
_cell.angle_gamma   90.00
#
_symmetry.space_group_name_H-M   'P 1'
#
loop_
_entity.id
_entity.type
_entity.pdbx_description
1 polymer ?
#
loop_
_entity_poly.entity_id
_entity_poly.type
_entity_poly.pdbx_seq_one_letter_code
_entity_poly.pdbx_strand_id
1 'polypeptide(L)'
;VRIRIIKFLSGIFIAIIFLFGVGILVLPYLVSTDMIRIRLAQELSAWTGYNVQLRDPPRLNLFPYPKALLSGVTLASRMDGVAPLMEAESIEVDLSVVDLFRGRVSFSETRIVHPQFVMEKPVKTMADFFDRFSRSQGALGLAIREAREILQHNPENPEIDHLLKQPFGRVVIENGALVYQDSFSGVAEKITGLNATFDWPESTEEVRLRADARWRGEFTKLSIDASQALLLLAGGKSQIKASLNSVRGGITFTGQARLSEYYIFDGKVSMRSPGWNQTLSWVAGKQFWGHKFKIPIVWESHFLARPMHIQMNNVTFTMGKTNARGALELDFQDHVPNVIGSLAFDNLDFSFFRPVFFSVKEKNPFFQTEIFNHIGVDIRLSAPQAKLSNITLTNLAVAIQIRNGHCIFDLGHANILGGSLQSNIEITPAGQKLWLEGRASGTAIDMQIVLEVLGITPFLQSRANFTMILRTLANSWSGIFAKMRGELALSMSSGRLLGYDLNDLQRRLAKNEQFFLMNDNTLSTAFERWNIQTSFSDGTTKITESLMRTEDWSLSMWGTIASAIMQDWQDKLTLQAKLQKNNSSETLCRDVQCLANSLMQPLTFSLNSKGQNRGNFWVKQDDDAN
;
A
#
# COMPACT_ATOMS: atom_id res chain seq x y z
N VAL A 1 -6.46 7.17 91.52
CA VAL A 1 -5.62 8.08 90.74
C VAL A 1 -5.71 7.72 89.24
N ARG A 2 -5.61 6.45 88.80
CA ARG A 2 -5.62 6.03 87.37
C ARG A 2 -6.89 6.45 86.61
N ILE A 3 -8.08 6.34 87.25
CA ILE A 3 -9.35 6.67 86.57
C ILE A 3 -9.52 8.17 86.33
N ARG A 4 -8.99 9.04 87.16
CA ARG A 4 -9.02 10.52 86.96
C ARG A 4 -8.09 10.95 85.84
N ILE A 5 -6.92 10.29 85.69
CA ILE A 5 -5.98 10.59 84.61
C ILE A 5 -6.55 10.17 83.26
N ILE A 6 -7.23 8.99 83.15
CA ILE A 6 -7.89 8.54 81.90
C ILE A 6 -9.03 9.48 81.49
N LYS A 7 -9.86 9.98 82.43
CA LYS A 7 -10.92 10.96 82.14
C LYS A 7 -10.35 12.31 81.69
N PHE A 8 -9.23 12.72 82.28
CA PHE A 8 -8.57 13.96 81.88
C PHE A 8 -7.92 13.85 80.50
N LEU A 9 -7.25 12.74 80.18
CA LEU A 9 -6.68 12.44 78.84
C LEU A 9 -7.76 12.28 77.78
N SER A 10 -8.90 11.64 78.10
CA SER A 10 -10.01 11.54 77.16
C SER A 10 -10.68 12.90 76.90
N GLY A 11 -10.76 13.78 77.88
CA GLY A 11 -11.25 15.15 77.72
C GLY A 11 -10.32 15.99 76.82
N ILE A 12 -9.02 15.88 76.98
CA ILE A 12 -8.05 16.53 76.12
C ILE A 12 -8.14 16.00 74.67
N PHE A 13 -8.26 14.68 74.53
CA PHE A 13 -8.39 14.05 73.22
C PHE A 13 -9.68 14.51 72.48
N ILE A 14 -10.79 14.56 73.18
CA ILE A 14 -12.06 15.08 72.63
C ILE A 14 -11.96 16.58 72.29
N ALA A 15 -11.31 17.38 73.14
CA ALA A 15 -11.06 18.79 72.86
C ALA A 15 -10.17 19.00 71.64
N ILE A 16 -9.12 18.17 71.46
CA ILE A 16 -8.26 18.22 70.27
C ILE A 16 -9.04 17.82 69.02
N ILE A 17 -9.86 16.77 69.06
CA ILE A 17 -10.73 16.39 67.94
C ILE A 17 -11.73 17.50 67.60
N PHE A 18 -12.34 18.12 68.62
CA PHE A 18 -13.27 19.22 68.44
C PHE A 18 -12.60 20.46 67.83
N LEU A 19 -11.41 20.81 68.31
CA LEU A 19 -10.61 21.94 67.81
C LEU A 19 -10.15 21.65 66.36
N PHE A 20 -9.79 20.40 66.06
CA PHE A 20 -9.45 19.98 64.71
C PHE A 20 -10.68 20.00 63.79
N GLY A 21 -11.83 19.54 64.25
CA GLY A 21 -13.10 19.60 63.49
C GLY A 21 -13.57 21.03 63.23
N VAL A 22 -13.47 21.92 64.24
CA VAL A 22 -13.78 23.37 64.05
C VAL A 22 -12.75 24.02 63.12
N GLY A 23 -11.45 23.67 63.22
CA GLY A 23 -10.40 24.12 62.33
C GLY A 23 -10.69 23.77 60.86
N ILE A 24 -11.12 22.54 60.59
CA ILE A 24 -11.51 22.09 59.23
C ILE A 24 -12.74 22.84 58.71
N LEU A 25 -13.71 23.17 59.58
CA LEU A 25 -14.94 23.87 59.23
C LEU A 25 -14.72 25.37 58.96
N VAL A 26 -13.76 25.99 59.64
CA VAL A 26 -13.44 27.43 59.57
C VAL A 26 -12.39 27.74 58.50
N LEU A 27 -11.50 26.77 58.18
CA LEU A 27 -10.42 26.92 57.19
C LEU A 27 -10.89 27.45 55.83
N PRO A 28 -11.99 26.94 55.24
CA PRO A 28 -12.49 27.44 53.96
C PRO A 28 -12.94 28.93 53.99
N TYR A 29 -13.32 29.42 55.14
CA TYR A 29 -13.78 30.83 55.31
C TYR A 29 -12.63 31.80 55.61
N LEU A 30 -11.50 31.30 56.08
CA LEU A 30 -10.33 32.13 56.38
C LEU A 30 -9.39 32.29 55.19
N VAL A 31 -9.45 31.44 54.20
CA VAL A 31 -8.59 31.50 53.03
C VAL A 31 -9.30 32.20 51.87
N SER A 32 -8.75 33.35 51.45
CA SER A 32 -9.30 34.09 50.31
C SER A 32 -9.25 33.20 49.05
N THR A 33 -10.41 32.96 48.41
CA THR A 33 -10.55 32.19 47.19
C THR A 33 -9.69 32.74 46.04
N ASP A 34 -9.43 34.03 45.98
CA ASP A 34 -8.57 34.66 44.99
C ASP A 34 -7.08 34.32 45.20
N MET A 35 -6.63 34.23 46.45
CA MET A 35 -5.26 33.82 46.74
C MET A 35 -5.02 32.37 46.34
N ILE A 36 -5.98 31.48 46.58
CA ILE A 36 -5.90 30.08 46.14
C ILE A 36 -5.90 30.01 44.62
N ARG A 37 -6.75 30.76 43.95
CA ARG A 37 -6.81 30.83 42.48
C ARG A 37 -5.46 31.21 41.89
N ILE A 38 -4.84 32.24 42.38
CA ILE A 38 -3.54 32.70 41.91
C ILE A 38 -2.44 31.67 42.16
N ARG A 39 -2.39 31.09 43.37
CA ARG A 39 -1.40 30.04 43.68
C ARG A 39 -1.58 28.76 42.84
N LEU A 40 -2.81 28.25 42.71
CA LEU A 40 -3.08 27.08 41.88
C LEU A 40 -2.76 27.36 40.41
N ALA A 41 -3.11 28.52 39.88
CA ALA A 41 -2.73 28.88 38.52
C ALA A 41 -1.21 29.00 38.36
N GLN A 42 -0.49 29.52 39.34
CA GLN A 42 0.97 29.59 39.34
C GLN A 42 1.61 28.21 39.40
N GLU A 43 1.15 27.31 40.27
CA GLU A 43 1.66 25.93 40.38
C GLU A 43 1.39 25.14 39.11
N LEU A 44 0.18 25.23 38.55
CA LEU A 44 -0.14 24.58 37.27
C LEU A 44 0.67 25.19 36.12
N SER A 45 0.91 26.52 36.14
CA SER A 45 1.77 27.20 35.15
C SER A 45 3.24 26.77 35.31
N ALA A 46 3.71 26.58 36.55
CA ALA A 46 5.07 26.09 36.84
C ALA A 46 5.21 24.62 36.43
N TRP A 47 4.17 23.81 36.57
CA TRP A 47 4.17 22.40 36.18
C TRP A 47 4.09 22.23 34.65
N THR A 48 3.16 22.92 33.99
CA THR A 48 2.92 22.80 32.54
C THR A 48 3.90 23.64 31.70
N GLY A 49 4.39 24.75 32.25
CA GLY A 49 5.18 25.76 31.52
C GLY A 49 4.35 26.72 30.66
N TYR A 50 3.02 26.56 30.65
CA TYR A 50 2.09 27.46 29.97
C TYR A 50 1.47 28.47 30.95
N ASN A 51 0.87 29.52 30.42
CA ASN A 51 0.10 30.46 31.22
C ASN A 51 -1.29 29.88 31.50
N VAL A 52 -1.55 29.45 32.72
CA VAL A 52 -2.85 28.89 33.14
C VAL A 52 -3.74 30.02 33.65
N GLN A 53 -4.88 30.19 32.97
CA GLN A 53 -5.91 31.15 33.34
C GLN A 53 -7.15 30.41 33.82
N LEU A 54 -7.70 30.84 34.95
CA LEU A 54 -8.91 30.31 35.53
C LEU A 54 -10.00 31.36 35.42
N ARG A 55 -11.13 31.03 34.82
CA ARG A 55 -12.27 31.94 34.67
C ARG A 55 -12.97 32.14 36.01
N ASP A 56 -13.21 31.04 36.70
CA ASP A 56 -13.94 31.03 37.95
C ASP A 56 -13.03 30.77 39.15
N PRO A 57 -13.39 31.21 40.35
CA PRO A 57 -12.64 30.89 41.56
C PRO A 57 -12.70 29.37 41.85
N PRO A 58 -11.55 28.76 42.27
CA PRO A 58 -11.49 27.34 42.54
C PRO A 58 -12.40 26.95 43.74
N ARG A 59 -13.05 25.80 43.62
CA ARG A 59 -13.80 25.20 44.71
C ARG A 59 -12.96 24.12 45.37
N LEU A 60 -12.71 24.25 46.67
CA LEU A 60 -12.00 23.25 47.45
C LEU A 60 -12.99 22.33 48.18
N ASN A 61 -12.84 21.05 47.98
CA ASN A 61 -13.52 20.02 48.74
C ASN A 61 -12.48 19.28 49.59
N LEU A 62 -12.55 19.41 50.91
CA LEU A 62 -11.56 18.87 51.82
C LEU A 62 -11.89 17.46 52.35
N PHE A 63 -13.16 17.02 52.19
CA PHE A 63 -13.60 15.74 52.69
C PHE A 63 -14.31 14.91 51.60
N PRO A 64 -14.11 13.57 51.48
CA PRO A 64 -13.23 12.73 52.29
C PRO A 64 -11.76 12.86 51.96
N TYR A 65 -11.40 13.34 50.75
CA TYR A 65 -10.02 13.62 50.29
C TYR A 65 -9.96 15.05 49.74
N PRO A 66 -8.88 15.79 50.00
CA PRO A 66 -8.75 17.14 49.51
C PRO A 66 -8.66 17.19 48.00
N LYS A 67 -9.63 17.85 47.37
CA LYS A 67 -9.73 18.06 45.91
C LYS A 67 -9.95 19.53 45.62
N ALA A 68 -9.34 19.98 44.53
CA ALA A 68 -9.61 21.30 43.96
C ALA A 68 -10.35 21.13 42.63
N LEU A 69 -11.48 21.78 42.47
CA LEU A 69 -12.22 21.89 41.22
C LEU A 69 -11.98 23.28 40.61
N LEU A 70 -11.39 23.31 39.45
CA LEU A 70 -11.07 24.49 38.66
C LEU A 70 -12.02 24.53 37.46
N SER A 71 -12.80 25.57 37.30
CA SER A 71 -13.75 25.72 36.20
C SER A 71 -13.27 26.77 35.20
N GLY A 72 -13.53 26.52 33.90
CA GLY A 72 -13.18 27.41 32.82
C GLY A 72 -11.64 27.61 32.71
N VAL A 73 -10.92 26.50 32.58
CA VAL A 73 -9.45 26.51 32.54
C VAL A 73 -8.94 26.69 31.13
N THR A 74 -8.08 27.67 30.91
CA THR A 74 -7.42 27.93 29.62
C THR A 74 -5.91 27.83 29.77
N LEU A 75 -5.27 27.00 28.95
CA LEU A 75 -3.82 26.95 28.79
C LEU A 75 -3.42 27.79 27.59
N ALA A 76 -2.88 28.98 27.83
CA ALA A 76 -2.44 29.90 26.81
C ALA A 76 -0.92 29.86 26.61
N SER A 77 -0.50 30.12 25.39
CA SER A 77 0.93 30.40 25.12
C SER A 77 1.34 31.68 25.87
N ARG A 78 2.61 31.77 26.25
CA ARG A 78 3.17 33.02 26.79
C ARG A 78 3.39 34.10 25.73
N MET A 79 3.23 33.76 24.44
CA MET A 79 3.31 34.69 23.32
C MET A 79 1.92 35.25 23.01
N ASP A 80 1.81 36.57 22.93
CA ASP A 80 0.56 37.23 22.57
C ASP A 80 0.13 36.93 21.14
N GLY A 81 -1.17 36.75 20.93
CA GLY A 81 -1.76 36.51 19.61
C GLY A 81 -1.78 35.04 19.14
N VAL A 82 -1.36 34.07 19.96
CA VAL A 82 -1.45 32.65 19.66
C VAL A 82 -2.70 32.06 20.34
N ALA A 83 -3.45 31.26 19.58
CA ALA A 83 -4.61 30.56 20.14
C ALA A 83 -4.23 29.69 21.35
N PRO A 84 -5.11 29.54 22.36
CA PRO A 84 -4.83 28.69 23.50
C PRO A 84 -4.62 27.23 23.07
N LEU A 85 -3.65 26.57 23.70
CA LEU A 85 -3.36 25.16 23.42
C LEU A 85 -4.50 24.26 23.87
N MET A 86 -5.16 24.61 24.99
CA MET A 86 -6.25 23.84 25.57
C MET A 86 -7.24 24.77 26.26
N GLU A 87 -8.52 24.49 26.08
CA GLU A 87 -9.61 25.01 26.88
C GLU A 87 -10.35 23.83 27.50
N ALA A 88 -10.59 23.83 28.80
CA ALA A 88 -11.30 22.77 29.50
C ALA A 88 -12.48 23.36 30.30
N GLU A 89 -13.58 22.60 30.31
CA GLU A 89 -14.76 22.94 31.13
C GLU A 89 -14.38 22.97 32.60
N SER A 90 -13.70 21.90 33.06
CA SER A 90 -13.20 21.82 34.42
C SER A 90 -11.93 20.93 34.50
N ILE A 91 -11.13 21.22 35.51
CA ILE A 91 -10.00 20.38 35.95
C ILE A 91 -10.21 20.05 37.43
N GLU A 92 -10.32 18.78 37.75
CA GLU A 92 -10.30 18.26 39.11
C GLU A 92 -8.87 17.82 39.44
N VAL A 93 -8.36 18.29 40.57
CA VAL A 93 -7.01 17.98 41.02
C VAL A 93 -7.09 17.37 42.43
N ASP A 94 -6.60 16.14 42.56
CA ASP A 94 -6.48 15.48 43.84
C ASP A 94 -5.17 15.94 44.52
N LEU A 95 -5.31 16.47 45.74
CA LEU A 95 -4.20 17.03 46.50
C LEU A 95 -3.66 15.98 47.49
N SER A 96 -2.34 15.85 47.56
CA SER A 96 -1.70 14.98 48.56
C SER A 96 -1.86 15.57 49.96
N VAL A 97 -2.55 14.85 50.83
CA VAL A 97 -2.74 15.22 52.25
C VAL A 97 -1.42 15.38 52.98
N VAL A 98 -0.48 14.48 52.72
CA VAL A 98 0.83 14.46 53.36
C VAL A 98 1.68 15.69 52.97
N ASP A 99 1.62 16.08 51.71
CA ASP A 99 2.38 17.23 51.23
C ASP A 99 1.76 18.55 51.65
N LEU A 100 0.42 18.60 51.71
CA LEU A 100 -0.33 19.75 52.25
C LEU A 100 0.11 20.03 53.72
N PHE A 101 0.24 19.01 54.56
CA PHE A 101 0.73 19.18 55.93
C PHE A 101 2.20 19.63 55.99
N ARG A 102 2.97 19.37 54.93
CA ARG A 102 4.36 19.87 54.78
C ARG A 102 4.45 21.24 54.13
N GLY A 103 3.29 21.88 53.83
CA GLY A 103 3.22 23.16 53.14
C GLY A 103 3.55 23.09 51.64
N ARG A 104 3.50 21.90 51.06
CA ARG A 104 3.73 21.65 49.63
C ARG A 104 2.40 21.26 48.96
N VAL A 105 2.19 21.77 47.75
CA VAL A 105 1.06 21.34 46.92
C VAL A 105 1.60 20.34 45.91
N SER A 106 1.22 19.07 46.06
CA SER A 106 1.53 18.03 45.07
C SER A 106 0.23 17.39 44.59
N PHE A 107 0.22 17.08 43.30
CA PHE A 107 -0.93 16.52 42.60
C PHE A 107 -0.74 15.02 42.44
N SER A 108 -1.71 14.22 42.90
CA SER A 108 -1.67 12.77 42.73
C SER A 108 -2.44 12.32 41.47
N GLU A 109 -3.59 12.92 41.22
CA GLU A 109 -4.37 12.71 40.00
C GLU A 109 -4.93 14.07 39.53
N THR A 110 -4.87 14.28 38.21
CA THR A 110 -5.46 15.45 37.54
C THR A 110 -6.46 14.95 36.51
N ARG A 111 -7.73 15.26 36.70
CA ARG A 111 -8.81 14.90 35.80
C ARG A 111 -9.25 16.14 35.03
N ILE A 112 -9.19 16.05 33.69
CA ILE A 112 -9.53 17.14 32.78
C ILE A 112 -10.81 16.75 32.05
N VAL A 113 -11.88 17.51 32.25
CA VAL A 113 -13.20 17.22 31.72
C VAL A 113 -13.50 18.12 30.52
N HIS A 114 -13.95 17.51 29.43
CA HIS A 114 -14.27 18.17 28.17
C HIS A 114 -13.17 19.12 27.64
N PRO A 115 -11.89 18.71 27.65
CA PRO A 115 -10.86 19.57 27.07
C PRO A 115 -10.98 19.66 25.56
N GLN A 116 -10.78 20.86 25.04
CA GLN A 116 -10.60 21.11 23.61
C GLN A 116 -9.14 21.50 23.37
N PHE A 117 -8.39 20.61 22.74
CA PHE A 117 -7.01 20.89 22.32
C PHE A 117 -7.02 21.44 20.89
N VAL A 118 -6.33 22.55 20.69
CA VAL A 118 -6.12 23.14 19.37
C VAL A 118 -4.64 23.09 19.05
N MET A 119 -4.30 22.38 17.98
CA MET A 119 -2.93 22.30 17.45
C MET A 119 -2.89 22.98 16.10
N GLU A 120 -2.30 24.16 16.05
CA GLU A 120 -2.03 24.86 14.81
C GLU A 120 -0.58 24.59 14.35
N LYS A 121 -0.40 24.38 13.03
CA LYS A 121 0.96 24.38 12.49
C LYS A 121 1.59 25.77 12.70
N PRO A 122 2.83 25.87 13.23
CA PRO A 122 3.97 25.23 12.60
C PRO A 122 4.81 24.38 13.57
N VAL A 123 4.49 23.10 13.66
CA VAL A 123 5.48 22.14 14.09
C VAL A 123 6.10 21.57 12.82
N LYS A 124 7.26 22.08 12.42
CA LYS A 124 7.92 21.67 11.18
C LYS A 124 8.42 20.22 11.26
N THR A 125 8.79 19.79 12.46
CA THR A 125 9.32 18.44 12.70
C THR A 125 8.87 17.92 14.07
N MET A 126 8.92 16.59 14.27
CA MET A 126 8.74 16.01 15.61
C MET A 126 9.76 16.55 16.61
N ALA A 127 10.97 16.88 16.16
CA ALA A 127 11.99 17.52 16.98
C ALA A 127 11.52 18.88 17.51
N ASP A 128 10.90 19.72 16.69
CA ASP A 128 10.35 21.02 17.12
C ASP A 128 9.25 20.84 18.18
N PHE A 129 8.46 19.78 18.07
CA PHE A 129 7.44 19.47 19.07
C PHE A 129 8.07 19.14 20.42
N PHE A 130 9.06 18.25 20.46
CA PHE A 130 9.75 17.86 21.69
C PHE A 130 10.64 18.97 22.25
N ASP A 131 11.23 19.79 21.40
CA ASP A 131 12.03 20.94 21.83
C ASP A 131 11.19 22.02 22.53
N ARG A 132 9.91 22.18 22.15
CA ARG A 132 8.97 23.03 22.88
C ARG A 132 8.77 22.58 24.33
N PHE A 133 8.67 21.26 24.58
CA PHE A 133 8.60 20.75 25.95
C PHE A 133 9.91 20.98 26.73
N SER A 134 11.06 20.81 26.10
CA SER A 134 12.36 21.04 26.73
C SER A 134 12.62 22.51 27.08
N ARG A 135 12.07 23.43 26.30
CA ARG A 135 12.13 24.89 26.55
C ARG A 135 11.11 25.36 27.58
N SER A 136 10.17 24.50 27.97
CA SER A 136 9.22 24.83 29.02
C SER A 136 9.95 25.17 30.32
N GLN A 137 9.47 26.19 31.02
CA GLN A 137 9.97 26.54 32.35
C GLN A 137 9.32 25.75 33.48
N GLY A 138 8.43 24.81 33.13
CA GLY A 138 7.80 23.92 34.09
C GLY A 138 8.71 22.80 34.58
N ALA A 139 8.24 22.05 35.58
CA ALA A 139 8.97 20.95 36.18
C ALA A 139 9.45 19.90 35.17
N LEU A 140 8.63 19.57 34.18
CA LEU A 140 8.99 18.64 33.10
C LEU A 140 10.15 19.20 32.26
N GLY A 141 10.11 20.47 31.87
CA GLY A 141 11.19 21.09 31.09
C GLY A 141 12.52 21.16 31.85
N LEU A 142 12.46 21.39 33.17
CA LEU A 142 13.66 21.34 34.04
C LEU A 142 14.24 19.93 34.06
N ALA A 143 13.42 18.91 34.31
CA ALA A 143 13.85 17.51 34.34
C ALA A 143 14.44 17.06 32.99
N ILE A 144 13.86 17.48 31.85
CA ILE A 144 14.39 17.16 30.52
C ILE A 144 15.77 17.81 30.32
N ARG A 145 15.98 19.06 30.76
CA ARG A 145 17.29 19.72 30.63
C ARG A 145 18.35 19.03 31.48
N GLU A 146 18.04 18.70 32.72
CA GLU A 146 18.92 17.96 33.61
C GLU A 146 19.29 16.58 33.04
N ALA A 147 18.31 15.83 32.51
CA ALA A 147 18.55 14.57 31.83
C ALA A 147 19.41 14.73 30.57
N ARG A 148 19.28 15.87 29.86
CA ARG A 148 20.09 16.19 28.67
C ARG A 148 21.56 16.46 29.06
N GLU A 149 21.82 17.12 30.17
CA GLU A 149 23.17 17.33 30.68
C GLU A 149 23.84 16.00 31.05
N ILE A 150 23.12 15.08 31.69
CA ILE A 150 23.61 13.72 32.00
C ILE A 150 23.95 12.96 30.71
N LEU A 151 23.07 13.02 29.69
CA LEU A 151 23.30 12.39 28.40
C LEU A 151 24.52 12.95 27.66
N GLN A 152 24.83 14.24 27.81
CA GLN A 152 26.04 14.84 27.21
C GLN A 152 27.32 14.30 27.83
N HIS A 153 27.30 13.99 29.15
CA HIS A 153 28.46 13.45 29.85
C HIS A 153 28.64 11.94 29.64
N ASN A 154 27.55 11.19 29.54
CA ASN A 154 27.56 9.75 29.33
C ASN A 154 26.45 9.28 28.34
N PRO A 155 26.70 9.38 27.03
CA PRO A 155 25.67 9.10 26.00
C PRO A 155 25.24 7.62 25.92
N GLU A 156 26.14 6.69 26.27
CA GLU A 156 25.88 5.25 26.10
C GLU A 156 25.18 4.62 27.32
N ASN A 157 25.48 5.11 28.53
CA ASN A 157 24.91 4.58 29.77
C ASN A 157 24.61 5.70 30.76
N PRO A 158 23.60 6.55 30.50
CA PRO A 158 23.27 7.68 31.38
C PRO A 158 22.69 7.17 32.70
N GLU A 159 23.31 7.58 33.82
CA GLU A 159 22.81 7.29 35.16
C GLU A 159 21.74 8.32 35.55
N ILE A 160 20.47 7.91 35.47
CA ILE A 160 19.31 8.77 35.78
C ILE A 160 18.84 8.65 37.25
N ASP A 161 19.41 7.73 38.01
CA ASP A 161 19.02 7.47 39.41
C ASP A 161 19.27 8.67 40.33
N HIS A 162 20.15 9.60 39.91
CA HIS A 162 20.48 10.83 40.64
C HIS A 162 19.57 12.00 40.31
N LEU A 163 18.73 11.88 39.23
CA LEU A 163 17.75 12.88 38.91
C LEU A 163 16.75 13.05 40.04
N LEU A 164 16.37 14.29 40.31
CA LEU A 164 15.31 14.59 41.28
C LEU A 164 14.06 13.81 40.87
N LYS A 165 13.68 12.85 41.70
CA LYS A 165 12.45 12.08 41.54
C LYS A 165 11.26 13.02 41.68
N GLN A 166 10.79 13.54 40.57
CA GLN A 166 9.62 14.41 40.54
C GLN A 166 8.39 13.57 40.23
N PRO A 167 7.39 13.55 41.10
CA PRO A 167 6.13 12.90 40.82
C PRO A 167 5.38 13.71 39.75
N PHE A 168 5.05 13.09 38.62
CA PHE A 168 4.18 13.66 37.61
C PHE A 168 2.72 13.23 37.79
N GLY A 169 2.50 12.10 38.46
CA GLY A 169 1.18 11.59 38.80
C GLY A 169 0.41 11.04 37.62
N ARG A 170 -0.88 11.07 37.76
CA ARG A 170 -1.83 10.53 36.79
C ARG A 170 -2.69 11.64 36.22
N VAL A 171 -2.79 11.69 34.89
CA VAL A 171 -3.68 12.62 34.17
C VAL A 171 -4.75 11.81 33.46
N VAL A 172 -6.02 12.12 33.76
CA VAL A 172 -7.20 11.51 33.13
C VAL A 172 -7.92 12.56 32.29
N ILE A 173 -8.17 12.27 31.05
CA ILE A 173 -8.92 13.11 30.11
C ILE A 173 -10.28 12.42 29.90
N GLU A 174 -11.36 13.16 30.06
CA GLU A 174 -12.72 12.68 29.85
C GLU A 174 -13.40 13.47 28.75
N ASN A 175 -13.87 12.75 27.73
CA ASN A 175 -14.66 13.27 26.60
C ASN A 175 -14.04 14.52 25.93
N GLY A 176 -12.74 14.51 25.73
CA GLY A 176 -12.01 15.60 25.09
C GLY A 176 -12.19 15.65 23.57
N ALA A 177 -11.71 16.73 22.99
CA ALA A 177 -11.57 16.89 21.54
C ALA A 177 -10.20 17.43 21.20
N LEU A 178 -9.63 16.94 20.09
CA LEU A 178 -8.40 17.45 19.50
C LEU A 178 -8.68 17.94 18.08
N VAL A 179 -8.40 19.20 17.82
CA VAL A 179 -8.50 19.80 16.49
C VAL A 179 -7.10 20.13 16.01
N TYR A 180 -6.71 19.53 14.89
CA TYR A 180 -5.47 19.86 14.19
C TYR A 180 -5.81 20.68 12.94
N GLN A 181 -5.23 21.86 12.80
CA GLN A 181 -5.41 22.72 11.63
C GLN A 181 -4.06 23.00 10.99
N ASP A 182 -3.97 22.74 9.68
CA ASP A 182 -2.83 23.13 8.87
C ASP A 182 -3.27 24.27 7.93
N SER A 183 -2.92 25.48 8.27
CA SER A 183 -3.29 26.68 7.53
C SER A 183 -2.68 26.73 6.11
N PHE A 184 -1.60 25.97 5.85
CA PHE A 184 -0.95 25.92 4.53
C PHE A 184 -1.58 24.92 3.59
N SER A 185 -1.96 23.75 4.09
CA SER A 185 -2.56 22.68 3.27
C SER A 185 -4.10 22.70 3.29
N GLY A 186 -4.70 23.52 4.17
CA GLY A 186 -6.16 23.54 4.37
C GLY A 186 -6.71 22.26 5.02
N VAL A 187 -5.83 21.37 5.52
CA VAL A 187 -6.24 20.14 6.18
C VAL A 187 -6.67 20.44 7.61
N ALA A 188 -7.89 20.08 7.95
CA ALA A 188 -8.40 20.09 9.31
C ALA A 188 -8.76 18.66 9.74
N GLU A 189 -8.14 18.19 10.80
CA GLU A 189 -8.43 16.88 11.39
C GLU A 189 -9.06 17.07 12.76
N LYS A 190 -10.13 16.32 13.02
CA LYS A 190 -10.83 16.37 14.29
C LYS A 190 -10.93 14.99 14.93
N ILE A 191 -10.43 14.87 16.15
CA ILE A 191 -10.60 13.72 17.03
C ILE A 191 -11.62 14.10 18.10
N THR A 192 -12.62 13.26 18.36
CA THR A 192 -13.70 13.54 19.31
C THR A 192 -13.90 12.39 20.28
N GLY A 193 -14.52 12.67 21.42
CA GLY A 193 -14.75 11.69 22.47
C GLY A 193 -13.46 11.08 22.98
N LEU A 194 -12.41 11.91 23.11
CA LEU A 194 -11.11 11.48 23.60
C LEU A 194 -11.20 11.21 25.10
N ASN A 195 -11.03 9.95 25.46
CA ASN A 195 -10.75 9.52 26.83
C ASN A 195 -9.33 9.02 26.88
N ALA A 196 -8.54 9.56 27.78
CA ALA A 196 -7.14 9.16 27.91
C ALA A 196 -6.71 9.09 29.36
N THR A 197 -5.83 8.15 29.64
CA THR A 197 -5.12 8.05 30.92
C THR A 197 -3.63 8.09 30.64
N PHE A 198 -2.97 9.09 31.14
CA PHE A 198 -1.54 9.24 31.14
C PHE A 198 -1.03 9.00 32.55
N ASP A 199 -0.24 7.98 32.75
CA ASP A 199 0.26 7.54 34.06
C ASP A 199 1.80 7.61 34.03
N TRP A 200 2.34 8.53 34.84
CA TRP A 200 3.77 8.73 35.01
C TRP A 200 4.07 8.97 36.50
N PRO A 201 4.20 7.92 37.29
CA PRO A 201 4.33 8.07 38.75
C PRO A 201 5.55 8.88 39.16
N GLU A 202 6.72 8.58 38.61
CA GLU A 202 7.97 9.30 38.86
C GLU A 202 8.72 9.52 37.54
N SER A 203 9.53 10.58 37.47
CA SER A 203 10.27 10.98 36.27
C SER A 203 11.23 9.90 35.73
N THR A 204 11.71 9.00 36.56
CA THR A 204 12.60 7.89 36.22
C THR A 204 11.86 6.59 35.87
N GLU A 205 10.55 6.53 36.08
CA GLU A 205 9.73 5.36 35.86
C GLU A 205 9.12 5.29 34.45
N GLU A 206 8.47 4.17 34.17
CA GLU A 206 7.77 3.91 32.93
C GLU A 206 6.55 4.83 32.77
N VAL A 207 6.41 5.44 31.61
CA VAL A 207 5.21 6.16 31.20
C VAL A 207 4.26 5.22 30.49
N ARG A 208 2.98 5.32 30.85
CA ARG A 208 1.89 4.59 30.20
C ARG A 208 0.82 5.57 29.72
N LEU A 209 0.55 5.56 28.43
CA LEU A 209 -0.56 6.27 27.82
C LEU A 209 -1.57 5.26 27.28
N ARG A 210 -2.82 5.41 27.69
CA ARG A 210 -3.97 4.67 27.15
C ARG A 210 -4.98 5.69 26.72
N ALA A 211 -5.43 5.60 25.47
CA ALA A 211 -6.44 6.52 24.96
C ALA A 211 -7.41 5.80 24.03
N ASP A 212 -8.65 6.24 24.07
CA ASP A 212 -9.65 5.89 23.09
C ASP A 212 -10.38 7.15 22.60
N ALA A 213 -10.70 7.16 21.32
CA ALA A 213 -11.30 8.31 20.67
C ALA A 213 -12.00 7.92 19.36
N ARG A 214 -12.76 8.84 18.79
CA ARG A 214 -13.26 8.73 17.41
C ARG A 214 -12.39 9.57 16.48
N TRP A 215 -11.69 8.88 15.59
CA TRP A 215 -10.90 9.49 14.54
C TRP A 215 -11.47 9.14 13.16
N ARG A 216 -11.84 10.16 12.40
CA ARG A 216 -12.47 9.99 11.07
C ARG A 216 -13.67 9.03 11.11
N GLY A 217 -14.52 9.20 12.14
CA GLY A 217 -15.73 8.40 12.33
C GLY A 217 -15.54 7.02 12.96
N GLU A 218 -14.31 6.51 13.07
CA GLU A 218 -14.02 5.19 13.60
C GLU A 218 -13.50 5.25 15.04
N PHE A 219 -13.96 4.31 15.85
CA PHE A 219 -13.45 4.14 17.20
C PHE A 219 -12.03 3.59 17.15
N THR A 220 -11.11 4.29 17.78
CA THR A 220 -9.67 4.02 17.73
C THR A 220 -9.11 3.98 19.14
N LYS A 221 -8.29 2.96 19.42
CA LYS A 221 -7.57 2.79 20.69
C LYS A 221 -6.08 2.99 20.47
N LEU A 222 -5.47 3.83 21.28
CA LEU A 222 -4.03 4.09 21.32
C LEU A 222 -3.47 3.59 22.66
N SER A 223 -2.33 2.89 22.61
CA SER A 223 -1.57 2.48 23.79
C SER A 223 -0.09 2.78 23.51
N ILE A 224 0.57 3.46 24.44
CA ILE A 224 2.00 3.73 24.39
C ILE A 224 2.57 3.46 25.77
N ASP A 225 3.64 2.65 25.84
CA ASP A 225 4.45 2.40 27.02
C ASP A 225 5.89 2.78 26.69
N ALA A 226 6.53 3.61 27.51
CA ALA A 226 7.92 4.03 27.35
C ALA A 226 8.68 3.84 28.66
N SER A 227 9.69 2.96 28.66
CA SER A 227 10.39 2.55 29.89
C SER A 227 11.18 3.70 30.54
N GLN A 228 11.76 4.58 29.73
CA GLN A 228 12.59 5.72 30.18
C GLN A 228 12.17 6.96 29.41
N ALA A 229 10.94 7.44 29.67
CA ALA A 229 10.35 8.55 28.92
C ALA A 229 11.14 9.84 29.08
N LEU A 230 11.70 10.12 30.25
CA LEU A 230 12.51 11.32 30.49
C LEU A 230 13.77 11.32 29.62
N LEU A 231 14.47 10.20 29.53
CA LEU A 231 15.63 10.07 28.64
C LEU A 231 15.23 10.24 27.17
N LEU A 232 14.10 9.64 26.78
CA LEU A 232 13.58 9.77 25.43
C LEU A 232 13.33 11.24 25.05
N LEU A 233 12.68 12.00 25.94
CA LEU A 233 12.42 13.43 25.75
C LEU A 233 13.70 14.28 25.80
N ALA A 234 14.73 13.82 26.52
CA ALA A 234 16.04 14.45 26.52
C ALA A 234 16.91 14.15 25.29
N GLY A 235 16.48 13.22 24.44
CA GLY A 235 17.19 12.81 23.23
C GLY A 235 17.98 11.50 23.37
N GLY A 236 17.82 10.77 24.48
CA GLY A 236 18.38 9.45 24.72
C GLY A 236 17.56 8.33 24.09
N LYS A 237 18.00 7.09 24.33
CA LYS A 237 17.33 5.87 23.89
C LYS A 237 16.33 5.39 24.95
N SER A 238 15.16 4.93 24.54
CA SER A 238 14.17 4.25 25.39
C SER A 238 13.49 3.12 24.67
N GLN A 239 13.12 2.06 25.42
CA GLN A 239 12.24 1.02 24.91
C GLN A 239 10.81 1.58 24.82
N ILE A 240 10.16 1.35 23.67
CA ILE A 240 8.78 1.76 23.41
C ILE A 240 7.97 0.56 22.93
N LYS A 241 6.76 0.44 23.49
CA LYS A 241 5.67 -0.36 22.92
C LYS A 241 4.53 0.58 22.56
N ALA A 242 4.16 0.61 21.30
CA ALA A 242 3.05 1.44 20.83
C ALA A 242 2.07 0.58 20.04
N SER A 243 0.78 0.82 20.21
CA SER A 243 -0.25 0.19 19.40
C SER A 243 -1.39 1.16 19.10
N LEU A 244 -1.84 1.14 17.85
CA LEU A 244 -3.03 1.85 17.38
C LEU A 244 -3.97 0.83 16.77
N ASN A 245 -5.20 0.71 17.28
CA ASN A 245 -6.17 -0.29 16.86
C ASN A 245 -7.51 0.34 16.55
N SER A 246 -8.11 -0.05 15.45
CA SER A 246 -9.44 0.32 14.99
C SER A 246 -10.09 -0.86 14.27
N VAL A 247 -11.39 -0.80 14.02
CA VAL A 247 -12.10 -1.75 13.15
C VAL A 247 -11.52 -1.74 11.71
N ARG A 248 -10.93 -0.60 11.29
CA ARG A 248 -10.31 -0.45 9.96
C ARG A 248 -8.92 -1.03 9.85
N GLY A 249 -8.26 -1.30 10.96
CA GLY A 249 -6.92 -1.87 10.99
C GLY A 249 -6.21 -1.58 12.30
N GLY A 250 -5.04 -2.18 12.45
CA GLY A 250 -4.18 -1.99 13.61
C GLY A 250 -2.71 -2.02 13.25
N ILE A 251 -1.92 -1.26 14.00
CA ILE A 251 -0.47 -1.24 13.91
C ILE A 251 0.12 -1.34 15.32
N THR A 252 1.17 -2.13 15.46
CA THR A 252 1.94 -2.25 16.70
C THR A 252 3.41 -2.04 16.40
N PHE A 253 4.10 -1.34 17.27
CA PHE A 253 5.54 -1.17 17.28
C PHE A 253 6.11 -1.63 18.62
N THR A 254 7.21 -2.36 18.60
CA THR A 254 7.97 -2.74 19.80
C THR A 254 9.44 -2.64 19.48
N GLY A 255 10.15 -1.76 20.17
CA GLY A 255 11.56 -1.51 19.90
C GLY A 255 12.12 -0.35 20.68
N GLN A 256 13.23 0.16 20.22
CA GLN A 256 13.88 1.36 20.77
C GLN A 256 13.49 2.60 19.97
N ALA A 257 13.37 3.71 20.66
CA ALA A 257 13.24 5.02 20.03
C ALA A 257 14.23 6.02 20.64
N ARG A 258 14.64 6.97 19.82
CA ARG A 258 15.38 8.17 20.20
C ARG A 258 14.68 9.38 19.60
N LEU A 259 14.40 10.39 20.42
CA LEU A 259 13.73 11.62 20.01
C LEU A 259 14.71 12.80 20.22
N SER A 260 15.76 12.84 19.40
CA SER A 260 16.70 13.96 19.35
C SER A 260 16.37 14.88 18.18
N GLU A 261 17.27 15.76 17.78
CA GLU A 261 17.19 16.52 16.54
C GLU A 261 16.85 15.64 15.33
N TYR A 262 17.33 14.38 15.37
CA TYR A 262 16.99 13.33 14.42
C TYR A 262 16.33 12.17 15.17
N TYR A 263 15.03 11.97 14.95
CA TYR A 263 14.35 10.83 15.53
C TYR A 263 14.81 9.50 14.89
N ILE A 264 14.94 8.46 15.70
CA ILE A 264 15.25 7.10 15.25
C ILE A 264 14.28 6.16 15.95
N PHE A 265 13.63 5.31 15.16
CA PHE A 265 12.85 4.18 15.65
C PHE A 265 13.47 2.89 15.11
N ASP A 266 13.80 1.96 15.96
CA ASP A 266 14.42 0.68 15.62
C ASP A 266 13.71 -0.44 16.36
N GLY A 267 13.01 -1.32 15.63
CA GLY A 267 12.24 -2.39 16.24
C GLY A 267 11.33 -3.14 15.31
N LYS A 268 10.45 -3.96 15.88
CA LYS A 268 9.46 -4.75 15.14
C LYS A 268 8.18 -3.94 14.96
N VAL A 269 7.70 -3.90 13.73
CA VAL A 269 6.37 -3.40 13.36
C VAL A 269 5.50 -4.56 12.90
N SER A 270 4.25 -4.60 13.37
CA SER A 270 3.21 -5.48 12.84
C SER A 270 1.98 -4.65 12.50
N MET A 271 1.44 -4.84 11.31
CA MET A 271 0.24 -4.17 10.83
C MET A 271 -0.77 -5.20 10.35
N ARG A 272 -2.05 -4.97 10.68
CA ARG A 272 -3.17 -5.79 10.23
C ARG A 272 -4.24 -4.90 9.65
N SER A 273 -4.74 -5.28 8.49
CA SER A 273 -5.83 -4.60 7.80
C SER A 273 -6.87 -5.63 7.36
N PRO A 274 -8.13 -5.50 7.76
CA PRO A 274 -9.21 -6.38 7.29
C PRO A 274 -9.60 -6.09 5.83
N GLY A 275 -9.23 -4.91 5.31
CA GLY A 275 -9.45 -4.51 3.94
C GLY A 275 -8.57 -3.33 3.59
N TRP A 276 -7.51 -3.57 2.81
CA TRP A 276 -6.43 -2.63 2.54
C TRP A 276 -6.91 -1.26 2.04
N ASN A 277 -7.79 -1.22 1.06
CA ASN A 277 -8.31 0.05 0.54
C ASN A 277 -9.17 0.81 1.56
N GLN A 278 -9.88 0.11 2.45
CA GLN A 278 -10.66 0.74 3.52
C GLN A 278 -9.73 1.35 4.58
N THR A 279 -8.67 0.62 4.94
CA THR A 279 -7.64 1.13 5.86
C THR A 279 -6.93 2.34 5.27
N LEU A 280 -6.47 2.26 4.02
CA LEU A 280 -5.83 3.38 3.33
C LEU A 280 -6.76 4.59 3.21
N SER A 281 -8.01 4.38 2.81
CA SER A 281 -8.99 5.48 2.69
C SER A 281 -9.26 6.14 4.04
N TRP A 282 -9.33 5.35 5.11
CA TRP A 282 -9.50 5.86 6.46
C TRP A 282 -8.27 6.66 6.92
N VAL A 283 -7.05 6.09 6.76
CA VAL A 283 -5.79 6.76 7.18
C VAL A 283 -5.51 8.01 6.35
N ALA A 284 -5.79 8.01 5.06
CA ALA A 284 -5.54 9.16 4.19
C ALA A 284 -6.69 10.19 4.17
N GLY A 285 -7.86 9.86 4.71
CA GLY A 285 -9.05 10.72 4.64
C GLY A 285 -9.61 10.92 3.23
N LYS A 286 -9.12 10.16 2.25
CA LYS A 286 -9.51 10.16 0.85
C LYS A 286 -9.97 8.78 0.45
N GLN A 287 -10.95 8.71 -0.45
CA GLN A 287 -11.37 7.42 -0.98
C GLN A 287 -10.34 6.94 -2.02
N PHE A 288 -9.63 5.86 -1.71
CA PHE A 288 -8.77 5.14 -2.66
C PHE A 288 -9.55 4.00 -3.28
N TRP A 289 -9.42 3.77 -4.56
CA TRP A 289 -9.96 2.65 -5.34
C TRP A 289 -11.33 2.13 -4.86
N GLY A 290 -12.28 1.97 -5.72
CA GLY A 290 -13.68 1.67 -5.39
C GLY A 290 -13.89 0.60 -4.30
N HIS A 291 -15.04 0.68 -3.61
CA HIS A 291 -15.41 -0.06 -2.39
C HIS A 291 -15.31 -1.61 -2.42
N LYS A 292 -14.97 -2.22 -3.54
CA LYS A 292 -15.06 -3.68 -3.73
C LYS A 292 -13.83 -4.48 -3.30
N PHE A 293 -12.74 -3.82 -2.92
CA PHE A 293 -11.48 -4.46 -2.54
C PHE A 293 -11.40 -4.72 -1.04
N LYS A 294 -11.89 -5.86 -0.58
CA LYS A 294 -11.77 -6.31 0.81
C LYS A 294 -10.73 -7.43 0.92
N ILE A 295 -9.47 -7.13 0.69
CA ILE A 295 -8.43 -8.11 0.88
C ILE A 295 -7.77 -7.86 2.23
N PRO A 296 -7.78 -8.84 3.15
CA PRO A 296 -7.07 -8.73 4.40
C PRO A 296 -5.56 -8.76 4.15
N ILE A 297 -4.84 -7.88 4.84
CA ILE A 297 -3.39 -7.80 4.80
C ILE A 297 -2.83 -7.91 6.21
N VAL A 298 -1.79 -8.71 6.32
CA VAL A 298 -0.92 -8.76 7.50
C VAL A 298 0.50 -8.44 7.05
N TRP A 299 1.14 -7.54 7.76
CA TRP A 299 2.50 -7.11 7.50
C TRP A 299 3.30 -7.17 8.80
N GLU A 300 4.49 -7.77 8.75
CA GLU A 300 5.46 -7.71 9.83
C GLU A 300 6.84 -7.40 9.25
N SER A 301 7.61 -6.58 9.93
CA SER A 301 8.98 -6.26 9.52
C SER A 301 9.82 -5.78 10.70
N HIS A 302 11.13 -5.88 10.57
CA HIS A 302 12.06 -5.08 11.36
C HIS A 302 12.16 -3.70 10.70
N PHE A 303 11.83 -2.68 11.46
CA PHE A 303 11.61 -1.31 11.01
C PHE A 303 12.69 -0.41 11.60
N LEU A 304 13.44 0.25 10.74
CA LEU A 304 14.39 1.29 11.10
C LEU A 304 13.99 2.60 10.43
N ALA A 305 13.38 3.51 11.19
CA ALA A 305 12.98 4.82 10.70
C ALA A 305 13.93 5.91 11.17
N ARG A 306 14.35 6.72 10.22
CA ARG A 306 15.11 7.97 10.39
C ARG A 306 14.38 9.09 9.66
N PRO A 307 14.72 10.36 9.87
CA PRO A 307 14.15 11.44 9.09
C PRO A 307 14.27 11.17 7.60
N MET A 308 13.16 11.29 6.90
CA MET A 308 13.05 11.11 5.45
C MET A 308 13.44 9.73 4.90
N HIS A 309 13.71 8.73 5.78
CA HIS A 309 14.16 7.41 5.34
C HIS A 309 13.66 6.31 6.27
N ILE A 310 13.04 5.28 5.70
CA ILE A 310 12.51 4.13 6.43
C ILE A 310 13.01 2.85 5.77
N GLN A 311 13.71 2.02 6.52
CA GLN A 311 14.10 0.67 6.10
C GLN A 311 13.22 -0.37 6.77
N MET A 312 12.74 -1.32 6.01
CA MET A 312 11.96 -2.46 6.47
C MET A 312 12.65 -3.74 6.04
N ASN A 313 13.35 -4.35 6.97
CA ASN A 313 14.05 -5.62 6.77
C ASN A 313 13.18 -6.79 7.25
N ASN A 314 13.46 -7.99 6.74
CA ASN A 314 12.73 -9.20 7.11
C ASN A 314 11.20 -9.01 6.99
N VAL A 315 10.77 -8.33 5.92
CA VAL A 315 9.36 -8.15 5.64
C VAL A 315 8.72 -9.51 5.44
N THR A 316 7.64 -9.76 6.16
CA THR A 316 6.68 -10.82 5.88
C THR A 316 5.33 -10.18 5.59
N PHE A 317 4.77 -10.50 4.45
CA PHE A 317 3.55 -9.92 3.95
C PHE A 317 2.57 -11.02 3.55
N THR A 318 1.36 -10.96 4.07
CA THR A 318 0.28 -11.88 3.72
C THR A 318 -0.90 -11.09 3.18
N MET A 319 -1.36 -11.46 2.00
CA MET A 319 -2.53 -10.88 1.33
C MET A 319 -3.48 -12.00 0.89
N GLY A 320 -4.54 -12.22 1.64
CA GLY A 320 -5.42 -13.37 1.42
C GLY A 320 -4.68 -14.70 1.58
N LYS A 321 -4.45 -15.41 0.48
CA LYS A 321 -3.70 -16.69 0.42
C LYS A 321 -2.26 -16.52 -0.08
N THR A 322 -1.86 -15.30 -0.42
CA THR A 322 -0.56 -14.99 -0.99
C THR A 322 0.37 -14.49 0.12
N ASN A 323 1.52 -15.14 0.26
CA ASN A 323 2.58 -14.72 1.20
C ASN A 323 3.79 -14.23 0.42
N ALA A 324 4.47 -13.23 0.98
CA ALA A 324 5.73 -12.72 0.46
C ALA A 324 6.72 -12.45 1.58
N ARG A 325 8.00 -12.49 1.24
CA ARG A 325 9.12 -12.12 2.11
C ARG A 325 10.07 -11.22 1.34
N GLY A 326 10.74 -10.32 2.07
CA GLY A 326 11.71 -9.46 1.41
C GLY A 326 12.20 -8.31 2.26
N ALA A 327 12.57 -7.23 1.59
CA ALA A 327 12.97 -5.98 2.20
C ALA A 327 12.45 -4.81 1.36
N LEU A 328 12.02 -3.75 2.04
CA LEU A 328 11.55 -2.53 1.42
C LEU A 328 12.18 -1.32 2.09
N GLU A 329 12.32 -0.28 1.33
CA GLU A 329 12.85 1.01 1.73
C GLU A 329 11.93 2.12 1.22
N LEU A 330 11.62 3.08 2.09
CA LEU A 330 10.86 4.28 1.77
C LEU A 330 11.79 5.48 1.90
N ASP A 331 11.95 6.22 0.83
CA ASP A 331 12.72 7.45 0.80
C ASP A 331 11.80 8.64 0.51
N PHE A 332 11.87 9.68 1.36
CA PHE A 332 11.07 10.89 1.28
C PHE A 332 11.92 12.13 1.00
N GLN A 333 13.19 11.96 0.57
CA GLN A 333 14.11 13.08 0.32
C GLN A 333 13.66 13.90 -0.89
N ASP A 334 13.04 13.27 -1.88
CA ASP A 334 12.44 13.92 -3.02
C ASP A 334 11.03 14.45 -2.69
N HIS A 335 10.47 15.28 -3.57
CA HIS A 335 9.09 15.76 -3.43
C HIS A 335 8.04 14.64 -3.48
N VAL A 336 8.43 13.48 -3.99
CA VAL A 336 7.58 12.30 -4.14
C VAL A 336 8.23 11.14 -3.38
N PRO A 337 7.47 10.45 -2.50
CA PRO A 337 8.00 9.29 -1.79
C PRO A 337 8.39 8.17 -2.76
N ASN A 338 9.58 7.60 -2.57
CA ASN A 338 10.09 6.48 -3.35
C ASN A 338 10.01 5.19 -2.53
N VAL A 339 9.52 4.12 -3.14
CA VAL A 339 9.48 2.76 -2.57
C VAL A 339 10.45 1.89 -3.35
N ILE A 340 11.46 1.37 -2.67
CA ILE A 340 12.53 0.57 -3.28
C ILE A 340 12.59 -0.78 -2.57
N GLY A 341 12.86 -1.86 -3.30
CA GLY A 341 13.11 -3.14 -2.67
C GLY A 341 12.80 -4.38 -3.47
N SER A 342 12.64 -5.49 -2.75
CA SER A 342 12.34 -6.78 -3.36
C SER A 342 11.40 -7.60 -2.48
N LEU A 343 10.48 -8.31 -3.14
CA LEU A 343 9.55 -9.24 -2.51
C LEU A 343 9.56 -10.57 -3.25
N ALA A 344 9.81 -11.65 -2.52
CA ALA A 344 9.68 -13.02 -3.01
C ALA A 344 8.36 -13.60 -2.49
N PHE A 345 7.48 -13.95 -3.39
CA PHE A 345 6.17 -14.54 -3.11
C PHE A 345 6.26 -16.08 -3.12
N ASP A 346 5.57 -16.74 -2.19
CA ASP A 346 5.43 -18.20 -2.21
C ASP A 346 4.52 -18.64 -3.38
N ASN A 347 3.43 -17.91 -3.56
CA ASN A 347 2.47 -18.07 -4.65
C ASN A 347 1.78 -16.74 -4.90
N LEU A 348 1.80 -16.25 -6.14
CA LEU A 348 1.23 -14.97 -6.52
C LEU A 348 -0.05 -15.17 -7.34
N ASP A 349 -1.19 -14.81 -6.77
CA ASP A 349 -2.48 -14.87 -7.46
C ASP A 349 -2.89 -13.48 -7.96
N PHE A 350 -2.77 -13.25 -9.27
CA PHE A 350 -3.17 -12.00 -9.90
C PHE A 350 -4.68 -11.82 -10.01
N SER A 351 -5.49 -12.81 -9.70
CA SER A 351 -6.96 -12.71 -9.76
C SER A 351 -7.49 -11.64 -8.81
N PHE A 352 -6.79 -11.39 -7.69
CA PHE A 352 -7.10 -10.31 -6.75
C PHE A 352 -7.04 -8.92 -7.40
N PHE A 353 -6.14 -8.73 -8.36
CA PHE A 353 -5.94 -7.45 -9.04
C PHE A 353 -6.84 -7.29 -10.26
N ARG A 354 -7.53 -8.36 -10.70
CA ARG A 354 -8.42 -8.34 -11.87
C ARG A 354 -9.46 -7.21 -11.84
N PRO A 355 -10.17 -6.91 -10.71
CA PRO A 355 -11.12 -5.82 -10.66
C PRO A 355 -10.47 -4.43 -10.79
N VAL A 356 -9.18 -4.31 -10.43
CA VAL A 356 -8.42 -3.05 -10.54
C VAL A 356 -7.98 -2.81 -11.97
N PHE A 357 -7.38 -3.83 -12.60
CA PHE A 357 -6.79 -3.69 -13.92
C PHE A 357 -7.79 -3.88 -15.06
N PHE A 358 -8.79 -4.75 -14.90
CA PHE A 358 -9.69 -5.19 -15.97
C PHE A 358 -11.16 -4.80 -15.75
N SER A 359 -11.44 -3.77 -14.93
CA SER A 359 -12.81 -3.28 -14.80
C SER A 359 -13.28 -2.66 -16.12
N VAL A 360 -14.36 -3.19 -16.69
CA VAL A 360 -14.95 -2.74 -17.96
C VAL A 360 -15.65 -1.38 -17.83
N LYS A 361 -15.79 -0.83 -16.63
CA LYS A 361 -16.43 0.49 -16.42
C LYS A 361 -15.56 1.61 -16.96
N GLU A 362 -16.19 2.57 -17.63
CA GLU A 362 -15.57 3.72 -18.31
C GLU A 362 -14.61 4.58 -17.48
N LYS A 363 -14.65 4.47 -16.14
CA LYS A 363 -13.72 5.14 -15.22
C LYS A 363 -12.91 4.10 -14.46
N ASN A 364 -11.98 3.45 -15.13
CA ASN A 364 -11.04 2.56 -14.46
C ASN A 364 -9.96 3.42 -13.77
N PRO A 365 -9.71 3.23 -12.45
CA PRO A 365 -8.68 3.96 -11.71
C PRO A 365 -7.28 3.84 -12.28
N PHE A 366 -6.97 2.73 -12.98
CA PHE A 366 -5.69 2.52 -13.65
C PHE A 366 -5.37 3.58 -14.70
N PHE A 367 -6.41 4.14 -15.36
CA PHE A 367 -6.25 5.22 -16.34
C PHE A 367 -6.24 6.61 -15.69
N GLN A 368 -6.45 6.72 -14.37
CA GLN A 368 -6.29 7.96 -13.62
C GLN A 368 -4.81 8.11 -13.24
N THR A 369 -4.06 8.78 -14.08
CA THR A 369 -2.58 8.90 -14.00
C THR A 369 -2.06 9.66 -12.78
N GLU A 370 -2.92 10.35 -12.04
CA GLU A 370 -2.53 11.16 -10.87
C GLU A 370 -1.79 10.36 -9.80
N ILE A 371 -2.17 9.09 -9.59
CA ILE A 371 -1.51 8.23 -8.60
C ILE A 371 -0.02 8.01 -8.92
N PHE A 372 0.32 7.82 -10.19
CA PHE A 372 1.68 7.55 -10.63
C PHE A 372 2.60 8.79 -10.56
N ASN A 373 2.00 10.00 -10.45
CA ASN A 373 2.74 11.24 -10.25
C ASN A 373 3.11 11.50 -8.80
N HIS A 374 2.50 10.78 -7.85
CA HIS A 374 2.67 11.01 -6.41
C HIS A 374 3.46 9.93 -5.69
N ILE A 375 3.99 8.95 -6.41
CA ILE A 375 4.80 7.87 -5.85
C ILE A 375 5.87 7.41 -6.84
N GLY A 376 7.09 7.29 -6.38
CA GLY A 376 8.16 6.57 -7.07
C GLY A 376 8.19 5.11 -6.60
N VAL A 377 8.46 4.19 -7.51
CA VAL A 377 8.55 2.75 -7.22
C VAL A 377 9.73 2.15 -7.97
N ASP A 378 10.54 1.34 -7.30
CA ASP A 378 11.55 0.46 -7.90
C ASP A 378 11.54 -0.86 -7.12
N ILE A 379 10.63 -1.76 -7.50
CA ILE A 379 10.40 -3.01 -6.79
C ILE A 379 10.66 -4.20 -7.71
N ARG A 380 11.39 -5.18 -7.19
CA ARG A 380 11.57 -6.48 -7.84
C ARG A 380 10.72 -7.52 -7.16
N LEU A 381 9.95 -8.26 -7.95
CA LEU A 381 9.06 -9.32 -7.50
C LEU A 381 9.53 -10.65 -8.09
N SER A 382 9.49 -11.69 -7.28
CA SER A 382 9.73 -13.06 -7.75
C SER A 382 8.68 -14.01 -7.16
N ALA A 383 8.33 -15.05 -7.91
CA ALA A 383 7.43 -16.10 -7.44
C ALA A 383 7.75 -17.43 -8.14
N PRO A 384 7.88 -18.56 -7.42
CA PRO A 384 7.98 -19.88 -8.03
C PRO A 384 6.75 -20.20 -8.87
N GLN A 385 5.56 -19.75 -8.42
CA GLN A 385 4.31 -19.93 -9.11
C GLN A 385 3.46 -18.65 -9.04
N ALA A 386 2.89 -18.27 -10.18
CA ALA A 386 1.93 -17.18 -10.28
C ALA A 386 0.73 -17.62 -11.12
N LYS A 387 -0.47 -17.17 -10.75
CA LYS A 387 -1.71 -17.48 -11.43
C LYS A 387 -2.34 -16.22 -12.02
N LEU A 388 -2.55 -16.23 -13.34
CA LEU A 388 -3.25 -15.18 -14.07
C LEU A 388 -4.47 -15.78 -14.76
N SER A 389 -5.65 -15.66 -14.15
CA SER A 389 -6.87 -16.33 -14.63
C SER A 389 -6.67 -17.86 -14.77
N ASN A 390 -6.76 -18.40 -15.97
CA ASN A 390 -6.57 -19.83 -16.26
C ASN A 390 -5.11 -20.19 -16.63
N ILE A 391 -4.22 -19.18 -16.65
CA ILE A 391 -2.81 -19.36 -17.02
C ILE A 391 -1.97 -19.44 -15.76
N THR A 392 -1.14 -20.46 -15.66
CA THR A 392 -0.13 -20.60 -14.62
C THR A 392 1.23 -20.22 -15.18
N LEU A 393 1.90 -19.29 -14.50
CA LEU A 393 3.28 -18.93 -14.75
C LEU A 393 4.14 -19.57 -13.67
N THR A 394 5.32 -20.01 -14.02
CA THR A 394 6.32 -20.49 -13.05
C THR A 394 7.64 -19.75 -13.21
N ASN A 395 8.43 -19.70 -12.13
CA ASN A 395 9.71 -18.99 -12.09
C ASN A 395 9.58 -17.51 -12.52
N LEU A 396 8.56 -16.83 -11.99
CA LEU A 396 8.28 -15.43 -12.31
C LEU A 396 9.35 -14.50 -11.70
N ALA A 397 9.88 -13.60 -12.53
CA ALA A 397 10.73 -12.48 -12.11
C ALA A 397 10.31 -11.21 -12.85
N VAL A 398 9.85 -10.22 -12.07
CA VAL A 398 9.31 -8.94 -12.58
C VAL A 398 9.98 -7.78 -11.87
N ALA A 399 10.39 -6.75 -12.60
CA ALA A 399 10.74 -5.45 -12.08
C ALA A 399 9.64 -4.43 -12.41
N ILE A 400 9.29 -3.60 -11.43
CA ILE A 400 8.29 -2.53 -11.56
C ILE A 400 8.99 -1.23 -11.23
N GLN A 401 9.03 -0.30 -12.17
CA GLN A 401 9.58 1.04 -11.98
C GLN A 401 8.53 2.09 -12.29
N ILE A 402 8.36 3.06 -11.38
CA ILE A 402 7.47 4.20 -11.56
C ILE A 402 8.26 5.46 -11.21
N ARG A 403 8.41 6.37 -12.16
CA ARG A 403 9.08 7.67 -11.97
C ARG A 403 8.35 8.75 -12.74
N ASN A 404 7.95 9.82 -12.08
CA ASN A 404 7.28 10.96 -12.70
C ASN A 404 6.08 10.56 -13.59
N GLY A 405 5.28 9.61 -13.12
CA GLY A 405 4.13 9.07 -13.86
C GLY A 405 4.47 8.06 -14.94
N HIS A 406 5.74 7.89 -15.32
CA HIS A 406 6.19 6.87 -16.25
C HIS A 406 6.33 5.54 -15.52
N CYS A 407 5.64 4.51 -16.02
CA CYS A 407 5.65 3.16 -15.45
C CYS A 407 6.32 2.18 -16.41
N ILE A 408 7.22 1.37 -15.90
CA ILE A 408 7.88 0.28 -16.62
C ILE A 408 7.62 -1.02 -15.85
N PHE A 409 7.06 -2.00 -16.56
CA PHE A 409 6.89 -3.36 -16.08
C PHE A 409 7.79 -4.27 -16.91
N ASP A 410 8.83 -4.77 -16.32
CA ASP A 410 9.81 -5.64 -16.98
C ASP A 410 9.68 -7.07 -16.44
N LEU A 411 9.11 -7.96 -17.25
CA LEU A 411 9.11 -9.40 -17.02
C LEU A 411 10.40 -9.98 -17.56
N GLY A 412 11.42 -10.08 -16.73
CA GLY A 412 12.71 -10.61 -17.13
C GLY A 412 12.65 -12.10 -17.47
N HIS A 413 11.81 -12.88 -16.79
CA HIS A 413 11.57 -14.28 -17.07
C HIS A 413 10.28 -14.82 -16.45
N ALA A 414 9.56 -15.65 -17.20
CA ALA A 414 8.54 -16.56 -16.69
C ALA A 414 8.40 -17.77 -17.61
N ASN A 415 8.18 -18.96 -17.04
CA ASN A 415 7.74 -20.09 -17.82
C ASN A 415 6.21 -20.04 -17.95
N ILE A 416 5.71 -20.20 -19.15
CA ILE A 416 4.29 -20.08 -19.49
C ILE A 416 3.98 -20.98 -20.69
N LEU A 417 2.82 -21.63 -20.69
CA LEU A 417 2.33 -22.39 -21.87
C LEU A 417 3.36 -23.37 -22.44
N GLY A 418 4.10 -24.06 -21.58
CA GLY A 418 5.11 -25.03 -21.96
C GLY A 418 6.45 -24.45 -22.45
N GLY A 419 6.58 -23.14 -22.54
CA GLY A 419 7.78 -22.40 -22.95
C GLY A 419 8.18 -21.31 -21.97
N SER A 420 8.91 -20.31 -22.42
CA SER A 420 9.33 -19.14 -21.64
C SER A 420 8.90 -17.84 -22.29
N LEU A 421 8.65 -16.82 -21.45
CA LEU A 421 8.21 -15.48 -21.84
C LEU A 421 9.10 -14.43 -21.18
N GLN A 422 9.45 -13.41 -21.95
CA GLN A 422 10.00 -12.14 -21.50
C GLN A 422 9.14 -11.01 -22.05
N SER A 423 8.93 -9.96 -21.29
CA SER A 423 8.21 -8.80 -21.80
C SER A 423 8.59 -7.52 -21.07
N ASN A 424 8.54 -6.42 -21.79
CA ASN A 424 8.68 -5.08 -21.27
C ASN A 424 7.44 -4.27 -21.66
N ILE A 425 6.79 -3.63 -20.71
CA ILE A 425 5.60 -2.80 -20.93
C ILE A 425 5.89 -1.43 -20.34
N GLU A 426 5.86 -0.41 -21.17
CA GLU A 426 6.02 0.98 -20.80
C GLU A 426 4.70 1.72 -20.90
N ILE A 427 4.35 2.48 -19.85
CA ILE A 427 3.14 3.27 -19.77
C ILE A 427 3.53 4.70 -19.43
N THR A 428 3.17 5.63 -20.31
CA THR A 428 3.46 7.05 -20.16
C THR A 428 2.15 7.86 -20.21
N PRO A 429 1.92 8.75 -19.24
CA PRO A 429 0.78 9.67 -19.29
C PRO A 429 0.86 10.61 -20.51
N ALA A 430 -0.27 10.77 -21.20
CA ALA A 430 -0.42 11.67 -22.33
C ALA A 430 -1.75 12.45 -22.21
N GLY A 431 -1.78 13.43 -21.31
CA GLY A 431 -2.99 14.16 -20.94
C GLY A 431 -3.98 13.23 -20.23
N GLN A 432 -5.21 13.11 -20.79
CA GLN A 432 -6.24 12.19 -20.26
C GLN A 432 -6.15 10.77 -20.83
N LYS A 433 -5.08 10.45 -21.55
CA LYS A 433 -4.83 9.14 -22.16
C LYS A 433 -3.51 8.57 -21.64
N LEU A 434 -3.32 7.28 -21.85
CA LEU A 434 -2.07 6.59 -21.63
C LEU A 434 -1.48 6.17 -22.97
N TRP A 435 -0.22 6.50 -23.18
CA TRP A 435 0.61 5.88 -24.19
C TRP A 435 1.15 4.58 -23.61
N LEU A 436 0.89 3.47 -24.29
CA LEU A 436 1.36 2.15 -23.91
C LEU A 436 2.21 1.59 -25.03
N GLU A 437 3.43 1.18 -24.71
CA GLU A 437 4.31 0.41 -25.58
C GLU A 437 4.62 -0.91 -24.90
N GLY A 438 4.44 -2.02 -25.60
CA GLY A 438 4.73 -3.36 -25.13
C GLY A 438 5.63 -4.10 -26.08
N ARG A 439 6.64 -4.77 -25.55
CA ARG A 439 7.49 -5.71 -26.27
C ARG A 439 7.45 -7.05 -25.55
N ALA A 440 7.26 -8.13 -26.30
CA ALA A 440 7.27 -9.48 -25.74
C ALA A 440 8.02 -10.44 -26.65
N SER A 441 8.68 -11.40 -26.06
CA SER A 441 9.30 -12.51 -26.77
C SER A 441 9.04 -13.81 -26.02
N GLY A 442 8.61 -14.82 -26.77
CA GLY A 442 8.37 -16.16 -26.24
C GLY A 442 9.26 -17.18 -26.95
N THR A 443 9.71 -18.16 -26.20
CA THR A 443 10.54 -19.25 -26.71
C THR A 443 9.91 -20.58 -26.36
N ALA A 444 9.80 -21.47 -27.37
CA ALA A 444 9.27 -22.82 -27.26
C ALA A 444 7.84 -22.89 -26.68
N ILE A 445 7.01 -21.89 -26.95
CA ILE A 445 5.60 -21.83 -26.51
C ILE A 445 4.81 -22.96 -27.21
N ASP A 446 4.07 -23.74 -26.45
CA ASP A 446 3.24 -24.82 -26.97
C ASP A 446 1.94 -24.25 -27.56
N MET A 447 1.81 -24.35 -28.88
CA MET A 447 0.68 -23.78 -29.62
C MET A 447 -0.63 -24.55 -29.36
N GLN A 448 -0.57 -25.82 -29.00
CA GLN A 448 -1.75 -26.55 -28.60
C GLN A 448 -2.34 -25.95 -27.31
N ILE A 449 -1.52 -25.73 -26.29
CA ILE A 449 -1.96 -25.14 -25.04
C ILE A 449 -2.45 -23.69 -25.27
N VAL A 450 -1.80 -22.93 -26.15
CA VAL A 450 -2.26 -21.56 -26.52
C VAL A 450 -3.68 -21.61 -27.06
N LEU A 451 -3.96 -22.50 -28.00
CA LEU A 451 -5.29 -22.64 -28.61
C LEU A 451 -6.34 -23.08 -27.58
N GLU A 452 -6.00 -24.03 -26.71
CA GLU A 452 -6.88 -24.49 -25.61
C GLU A 452 -7.25 -23.32 -24.66
N VAL A 453 -6.26 -22.50 -24.25
CA VAL A 453 -6.48 -21.33 -23.39
C VAL A 453 -7.37 -20.28 -24.07
N LEU A 454 -7.24 -20.12 -25.38
CA LEU A 454 -8.10 -19.25 -26.19
C LEU A 454 -9.51 -19.84 -26.45
N GLY A 455 -9.77 -21.08 -26.00
CA GLY A 455 -11.04 -21.78 -26.26
C GLY A 455 -11.21 -22.19 -27.71
N ILE A 456 -10.12 -22.37 -28.44
CA ILE A 456 -10.09 -22.83 -29.83
C ILE A 456 -9.73 -24.30 -29.83
N THR A 457 -10.45 -25.10 -30.61
CA THR A 457 -10.09 -26.52 -30.83
C THR A 457 -8.66 -26.57 -31.38
N PRO A 458 -7.74 -27.30 -30.75
CA PRO A 458 -6.37 -27.37 -31.20
C PRO A 458 -6.27 -27.97 -32.63
N PHE A 459 -5.83 -27.14 -33.57
CA PHE A 459 -5.55 -27.52 -34.94
C PHE A 459 -4.06 -27.50 -35.28
N LEU A 460 -3.23 -27.10 -34.31
CA LEU A 460 -1.79 -26.92 -34.49
C LEU A 460 -1.04 -27.58 -33.32
N GLN A 461 -0.20 -28.54 -33.62
CA GLN A 461 0.74 -29.15 -32.69
C GLN A 461 2.16 -28.74 -33.05
N SER A 462 2.69 -27.76 -32.38
CA SER A 462 4.07 -27.29 -32.57
C SER A 462 4.50 -26.43 -31.40
N ARG A 463 5.80 -26.23 -31.28
CA ARG A 463 6.38 -25.22 -30.40
C ARG A 463 6.79 -23.99 -31.22
N ALA A 464 6.42 -22.83 -30.73
CA ALA A 464 6.65 -21.58 -31.42
C ALA A 464 7.59 -20.65 -30.64
N ASN A 465 8.45 -19.95 -31.37
CA ASN A 465 9.11 -18.75 -30.89
C ASN A 465 8.38 -17.54 -31.48
N PHE A 466 8.21 -16.50 -30.67
CA PHE A 466 7.59 -15.27 -31.18
C PHE A 466 8.29 -14.02 -30.67
N THR A 467 8.18 -12.96 -31.43
CA THR A 467 8.48 -11.58 -31.03
C THR A 467 7.28 -10.70 -31.36
N MET A 468 6.92 -9.83 -30.43
CA MET A 468 5.77 -8.94 -30.57
C MET A 468 6.12 -7.53 -30.11
N ILE A 469 5.70 -6.54 -30.85
CA ILE A 469 5.76 -5.13 -30.48
C ILE A 469 4.37 -4.55 -30.65
N LEU A 470 3.87 -3.89 -29.59
CA LEU A 470 2.56 -3.28 -29.57
C LEU A 470 2.66 -1.84 -29.09
N ARG A 471 1.88 -0.94 -29.71
CA ARG A 471 1.77 0.47 -29.31
C ARG A 471 0.31 0.90 -29.38
N THR A 472 -0.13 1.69 -28.40
CA THR A 472 -1.47 2.25 -28.40
C THR A 472 -1.56 3.51 -27.57
N LEU A 473 -2.54 4.36 -27.90
CA LEU A 473 -2.91 5.54 -27.14
C LEU A 473 -4.39 5.43 -26.75
N ALA A 474 -4.68 5.16 -25.50
CA ALA A 474 -6.03 4.87 -25.05
C ALA A 474 -6.32 5.43 -23.64
N ASN A 475 -7.61 5.51 -23.31
CA ASN A 475 -8.13 5.86 -21.99
C ASN A 475 -9.00 4.76 -21.37
N SER A 476 -9.09 3.60 -22.02
CA SER A 476 -9.85 2.44 -21.56
C SER A 476 -9.25 1.15 -22.12
N TRP A 477 -9.55 0.02 -21.49
CA TRP A 477 -9.10 -1.29 -21.97
C TRP A 477 -9.64 -1.64 -23.36
N SER A 478 -10.91 -1.36 -23.62
CA SER A 478 -11.49 -1.51 -24.97
C SER A 478 -10.80 -0.62 -26.00
N GLY A 479 -10.44 0.61 -25.62
CA GLY A 479 -9.69 1.53 -26.46
C GLY A 479 -8.27 1.07 -26.76
N ILE A 480 -7.61 0.35 -25.82
CA ILE A 480 -6.29 -0.25 -26.08
C ILE A 480 -6.39 -1.21 -27.26
N PHE A 481 -7.29 -2.18 -27.21
CA PHE A 481 -7.43 -3.19 -28.27
C PHE A 481 -7.92 -2.59 -29.60
N ALA A 482 -8.85 -1.63 -29.55
CA ALA A 482 -9.39 -1.01 -30.76
C ALA A 482 -8.38 -0.14 -31.53
N LYS A 483 -7.38 0.44 -30.82
CA LYS A 483 -6.40 1.38 -31.40
C LYS A 483 -4.98 0.81 -31.40
N MET A 484 -4.83 -0.46 -31.07
CA MET A 484 -3.56 -1.13 -31.01
C MET A 484 -2.92 -1.22 -32.39
N ARG A 485 -1.64 -0.86 -32.45
CA ARG A 485 -0.78 -1.02 -33.63
C ARG A 485 0.45 -1.79 -33.24
N GLY A 486 0.93 -2.64 -34.14
CA GLY A 486 2.11 -3.42 -33.85
C GLY A 486 2.35 -4.53 -34.84
N GLU A 487 3.30 -5.38 -34.48
CA GLU A 487 3.76 -6.49 -35.29
C GLU A 487 3.96 -7.73 -34.42
N LEU A 488 3.69 -8.89 -34.99
CA LEU A 488 3.98 -10.19 -34.40
C LEU A 488 4.68 -11.05 -35.45
N ALA A 489 5.87 -11.52 -35.11
CA ALA A 489 6.56 -12.55 -35.85
C ALA A 489 6.52 -13.87 -35.08
N LEU A 490 6.07 -14.93 -35.70
CA LEU A 490 5.94 -16.27 -35.12
C LEU A 490 6.76 -17.25 -35.98
N SER A 491 7.55 -18.10 -35.36
CA SER A 491 8.38 -19.09 -36.01
C SER A 491 8.24 -20.44 -35.32
N MET A 492 7.88 -21.46 -36.07
CA MET A 492 7.77 -22.84 -35.63
C MET A 492 8.76 -23.71 -36.43
N SER A 493 9.52 -24.55 -35.76
CA SER A 493 10.58 -25.36 -36.40
C SER A 493 10.05 -26.66 -37.01
N SER A 494 9.09 -27.32 -36.36
CA SER A 494 8.45 -28.52 -36.86
C SER A 494 7.13 -28.70 -36.13
N GLY A 495 6.20 -29.41 -36.77
CA GLY A 495 4.92 -29.65 -36.17
C GLY A 495 3.93 -30.38 -37.09
N ARG A 496 2.68 -30.36 -36.65
CA ARG A 496 1.54 -30.92 -37.42
C ARG A 496 0.38 -29.94 -37.44
N LEU A 497 -0.14 -29.73 -38.63
CA LEU A 497 -1.43 -29.08 -38.85
C LEU A 497 -2.50 -30.17 -38.84
N LEU A 498 -3.38 -30.16 -37.84
CA LEU A 498 -4.43 -31.13 -37.65
C LEU A 498 -5.70 -30.72 -38.40
N GLY A 499 -6.40 -31.70 -38.94
CA GLY A 499 -7.66 -31.45 -39.63
C GLY A 499 -7.55 -31.15 -41.11
N TYR A 500 -6.32 -31.04 -41.64
CA TYR A 500 -6.09 -30.67 -43.05
C TYR A 500 -4.93 -31.48 -43.64
N ASP A 501 -5.10 -31.93 -44.91
CA ASP A 501 -4.05 -32.56 -45.69
C ASP A 501 -3.79 -31.74 -46.96
N LEU A 502 -2.54 -31.27 -47.15
CA LEU A 502 -2.13 -30.46 -48.30
C LEU A 502 -2.18 -31.30 -49.62
N ASN A 503 -1.96 -32.59 -49.58
CA ASN A 503 -2.13 -33.46 -50.75
C ASN A 503 -3.61 -33.55 -51.16
N ASP A 504 -4.50 -33.64 -50.18
CA ASP A 504 -5.95 -33.61 -50.47
C ASP A 504 -6.40 -32.25 -50.99
N LEU A 505 -5.89 -31.16 -50.38
CA LEU A 505 -6.12 -29.79 -50.84
C LEU A 505 -5.69 -29.61 -52.30
N GLN A 506 -4.49 -30.06 -52.65
CA GLN A 506 -3.98 -29.98 -54.00
C GLN A 506 -4.86 -30.77 -54.99
N ARG A 507 -5.27 -31.99 -54.62
CA ARG A 507 -6.16 -32.83 -55.49
C ARG A 507 -7.53 -32.19 -55.71
N ARG A 508 -8.07 -31.52 -54.70
CA ARG A 508 -9.35 -30.80 -54.83
C ARG A 508 -9.22 -29.53 -55.67
N LEU A 509 -8.16 -28.73 -55.47
CA LEU A 509 -7.84 -27.54 -56.26
C LEU A 509 -7.66 -27.91 -57.75
N ALA A 510 -7.03 -29.02 -58.05
CA ALA A 510 -6.84 -29.48 -59.41
C ALA A 510 -8.16 -29.94 -60.12
N LYS A 511 -9.21 -30.24 -59.37
CA LYS A 511 -10.48 -30.75 -59.90
C LYS A 511 -11.65 -29.75 -59.85
N ASN A 512 -11.65 -28.85 -58.90
CA ASN A 512 -12.76 -27.96 -58.62
C ASN A 512 -12.30 -26.52 -58.43
N GLU A 513 -12.92 -25.61 -59.13
CA GLU A 513 -12.66 -24.18 -59.00
C GLU A 513 -13.12 -23.57 -57.64
N GLN A 514 -14.13 -24.22 -57.00
CA GLN A 514 -14.65 -23.81 -55.71
C GLN A 514 -15.13 -25.01 -54.88
N PHE A 515 -14.74 -25.10 -53.60
CA PHE A 515 -15.18 -26.13 -52.69
C PHE A 515 -15.12 -25.68 -51.23
N PHE A 516 -15.78 -26.45 -50.37
CA PHE A 516 -15.77 -26.22 -48.93
C PHE A 516 -14.74 -27.15 -48.27
N LEU A 517 -13.74 -26.53 -47.62
CA LEU A 517 -12.69 -27.21 -46.86
C LEU A 517 -13.17 -27.37 -45.42
N MET A 518 -13.48 -28.58 -44.99
CA MET A 518 -13.87 -28.92 -43.64
C MET A 518 -12.67 -29.40 -42.84
N ASN A 519 -12.66 -29.08 -41.55
CA ASN A 519 -11.73 -29.70 -40.63
C ASN A 519 -12.13 -31.18 -40.42
N ASP A 520 -11.25 -32.10 -40.79
CA ASP A 520 -11.42 -33.54 -40.58
C ASP A 520 -10.32 -34.05 -39.65
N ASN A 521 -10.68 -34.40 -38.43
CA ASN A 521 -9.75 -34.87 -37.40
C ASN A 521 -8.93 -36.10 -37.80
N THR A 522 -9.29 -36.80 -38.88
CA THR A 522 -8.53 -37.94 -39.41
C THR A 522 -7.35 -37.52 -40.27
N LEU A 523 -7.34 -36.25 -40.70
CA LEU A 523 -6.32 -35.70 -41.60
C LEU A 523 -5.29 -34.90 -40.82
N SER A 524 -4.07 -34.90 -41.29
CA SER A 524 -3.01 -34.02 -40.76
C SER A 524 -1.90 -33.80 -41.78
N THR A 525 -1.26 -32.64 -41.71
CA THR A 525 -0.05 -32.32 -42.49
C THR A 525 1.11 -32.08 -41.55
N ALA A 526 2.18 -32.84 -41.69
CA ALA A 526 3.44 -32.55 -41.01
C ALA A 526 4.18 -31.42 -41.75
N PHE A 527 4.75 -30.49 -40.99
CA PHE A 527 5.57 -29.44 -41.58
C PHE A 527 6.95 -29.37 -40.89
N GLU A 528 7.96 -28.95 -41.63
CA GLU A 528 9.35 -28.76 -41.16
C GLU A 528 9.54 -27.38 -40.55
N ARG A 529 8.89 -26.37 -41.11
CA ARG A 529 8.97 -24.97 -40.66
C ARG A 529 7.72 -24.20 -41.07
N TRP A 530 7.26 -23.35 -40.17
CA TRP A 530 6.21 -22.40 -40.46
C TRP A 530 6.55 -21.04 -39.84
N ASN A 531 6.74 -20.01 -40.65
CA ASN A 531 6.97 -18.63 -40.25
C ASN A 531 5.74 -17.80 -40.59
N ILE A 532 5.32 -16.97 -39.66
CA ILE A 532 4.15 -16.10 -39.82
C ILE A 532 4.54 -14.69 -39.36
N GLN A 533 4.27 -13.70 -40.19
CA GLN A 533 4.42 -12.28 -39.87
C GLN A 533 3.07 -11.62 -39.96
N THR A 534 2.70 -10.87 -38.93
CA THR A 534 1.42 -10.16 -38.88
C THR A 534 1.65 -8.72 -38.43
N SER A 535 0.81 -7.82 -38.93
CA SER A 535 0.70 -6.46 -38.43
C SER A 535 -0.70 -6.18 -37.91
N PHE A 536 -0.77 -5.40 -36.84
CA PHE A 536 -2.02 -4.97 -36.21
C PHE A 536 -2.21 -3.49 -36.45
N SER A 537 -3.37 -3.09 -36.89
CA SER A 537 -3.72 -1.69 -37.04
C SER A 537 -5.23 -1.49 -36.89
N ASP A 538 -5.59 -0.65 -35.91
CA ASP A 538 -6.96 -0.16 -35.72
C ASP A 538 -8.03 -1.27 -35.72
N GLY A 539 -7.76 -2.34 -34.95
CA GLY A 539 -8.65 -3.50 -34.81
C GLY A 539 -8.60 -4.51 -35.97
N THR A 540 -7.70 -4.34 -36.92
CA THR A 540 -7.49 -5.26 -38.03
C THR A 540 -6.14 -5.95 -37.91
N THR A 541 -6.11 -7.27 -38.09
CA THR A 541 -4.88 -8.06 -38.19
C THR A 541 -4.61 -8.39 -39.66
N LYS A 542 -3.45 -8.02 -40.16
CA LYS A 542 -3.02 -8.37 -41.51
C LYS A 542 -1.89 -9.40 -41.41
N ILE A 543 -2.07 -10.56 -42.02
CA ILE A 543 -0.97 -11.49 -42.28
C ILE A 543 -0.21 -10.93 -43.46
N THR A 544 1.01 -10.45 -43.21
CA THR A 544 1.88 -9.88 -44.23
C THR A 544 2.61 -10.98 -44.98
N GLU A 545 3.02 -12.01 -44.25
CA GLU A 545 3.69 -13.18 -44.78
C GLU A 545 3.40 -14.40 -43.90
N SER A 546 3.09 -15.53 -44.49
CA SER A 546 3.01 -16.81 -43.83
C SER A 546 3.57 -17.87 -44.77
N LEU A 547 4.67 -18.51 -44.38
CA LEU A 547 5.33 -19.53 -45.21
C LEU A 547 5.47 -20.81 -44.41
N MET A 548 4.70 -21.81 -44.77
CA MET A 548 4.80 -23.17 -44.27
C MET A 548 5.54 -24.06 -45.29
N ARG A 549 6.55 -24.80 -44.82
CA ARG A 549 7.28 -25.77 -45.61
C ARG A 549 7.03 -27.17 -45.06
N THR A 550 6.61 -28.07 -45.93
CA THR A 550 6.54 -29.49 -45.68
C THR A 550 7.61 -30.22 -46.55
N GLU A 551 7.68 -31.51 -46.47
CA GLU A 551 8.58 -32.30 -47.34
C GLU A 551 8.25 -32.04 -48.82
N ASP A 552 6.98 -32.10 -49.21
CA ASP A 552 6.55 -32.00 -50.61
C ASP A 552 6.10 -30.61 -51.06
N TRP A 553 5.61 -29.76 -50.10
CA TRP A 553 4.91 -28.51 -50.43
C TRP A 553 5.40 -27.32 -49.66
N SER A 554 5.34 -26.15 -50.32
CA SER A 554 5.43 -24.84 -49.71
C SER A 554 4.07 -24.13 -49.83
N LEU A 555 3.46 -23.76 -48.68
CA LEU A 555 2.23 -22.99 -48.61
C LEU A 555 2.51 -21.57 -48.13
N SER A 556 2.32 -20.61 -49.01
CA SER A 556 2.39 -19.17 -48.66
C SER A 556 0.99 -18.62 -48.48
N MET A 557 0.75 -17.82 -47.42
CA MET A 557 -0.53 -17.21 -47.17
C MET A 557 -0.36 -15.74 -46.79
N TRP A 558 -1.28 -14.88 -47.21
CA TRP A 558 -1.37 -13.46 -46.85
C TRP A 558 -2.83 -13.00 -46.88
N GLY A 559 -3.12 -11.92 -46.16
CA GLY A 559 -4.48 -11.42 -46.15
C GLY A 559 -4.86 -10.71 -44.86
N THR A 560 -6.15 -10.57 -44.61
CA THR A 560 -6.65 -9.84 -43.44
C THR A 560 -7.61 -10.69 -42.62
N ILE A 561 -7.48 -10.51 -41.31
CA ILE A 561 -8.42 -11.01 -40.32
C ILE A 561 -9.03 -9.78 -39.69
N ALA A 562 -10.28 -9.45 -40.00
CA ALA A 562 -10.97 -8.40 -39.28
C ALA A 562 -11.33 -8.96 -37.92
N SER A 563 -10.69 -8.44 -36.90
CA SER A 563 -10.79 -8.94 -35.54
C SER A 563 -11.25 -7.85 -34.60
N ALA A 564 -12.35 -8.08 -33.96
CA ALA A 564 -12.43 -7.74 -32.56
C ALA A 564 -11.76 -8.90 -31.80
N ILE A 565 -10.56 -8.70 -31.24
CA ILE A 565 -9.80 -9.70 -30.49
C ILE A 565 -10.59 -10.30 -29.28
N MET A 566 -11.80 -9.84 -29.01
CA MET A 566 -12.63 -10.25 -27.88
C MET A 566 -14.04 -10.73 -28.17
N GLN A 567 -14.57 -10.55 -29.37
CA GLN A 567 -15.89 -11.07 -29.73
C GLN A 567 -15.94 -11.36 -31.24
N ASP A 568 -16.05 -12.64 -31.60
CA ASP A 568 -16.32 -13.14 -32.96
C ASP A 568 -15.27 -12.80 -34.05
N TRP A 569 -14.03 -13.34 -33.88
CA TRP A 569 -13.03 -13.34 -34.95
C TRP A 569 -13.42 -14.21 -36.16
N GLN A 570 -14.61 -14.80 -36.14
CA GLN A 570 -15.07 -15.79 -37.11
C GLN A 570 -15.69 -15.22 -38.38
N ASP A 571 -16.04 -13.93 -38.43
CA ASP A 571 -16.91 -13.45 -39.50
C ASP A 571 -16.21 -12.83 -40.70
N LYS A 572 -14.90 -12.57 -40.66
CA LYS A 572 -14.22 -11.88 -41.78
C LYS A 572 -12.74 -12.29 -41.89
N LEU A 573 -12.48 -13.57 -42.11
CA LEU A 573 -11.16 -14.01 -42.58
C LEU A 573 -11.17 -14.03 -44.10
N THR A 574 -10.27 -13.27 -44.70
CA THR A 574 -10.00 -13.27 -46.13
C THR A 574 -8.52 -13.44 -46.34
N LEU A 575 -8.13 -14.65 -46.72
CA LEU A 575 -6.73 -14.99 -47.01
C LEU A 575 -6.58 -15.37 -48.47
N GLN A 576 -5.47 -15.00 -49.06
CA GLN A 576 -4.96 -15.56 -50.30
C GLN A 576 -3.86 -16.54 -49.98
N ALA A 577 -3.78 -17.60 -50.74
CA ALA A 577 -2.79 -18.64 -50.52
C ALA A 577 -2.20 -19.12 -51.87
N LYS A 578 -0.94 -19.53 -51.78
CA LYS A 578 -0.20 -20.10 -52.91
C LYS A 578 0.41 -21.41 -52.48
N LEU A 579 0.01 -22.49 -53.11
CA LEU A 579 0.54 -23.83 -52.90
C LEU A 579 1.50 -24.18 -54.03
N GLN A 580 2.75 -24.46 -53.68
CA GLN A 580 3.82 -24.80 -54.65
C GLN A 580 4.50 -26.10 -54.22
N LYS A 581 4.76 -27.00 -55.17
CA LYS A 581 5.53 -28.24 -54.93
C LYS A 581 7.01 -27.86 -54.70
N ASN A 582 7.62 -28.45 -53.68
CA ASN A 582 9.05 -28.29 -53.47
C ASN A 582 9.81 -29.03 -54.55
N ASN A 583 10.78 -28.38 -55.19
CA ASN A 583 11.70 -29.08 -56.06
C ASN A 583 12.61 -29.92 -55.14
N SER A 584 12.44 -31.23 -55.14
CA SER A 584 13.39 -32.14 -54.52
C SER A 584 14.76 -31.87 -55.13
N SER A 585 15.72 -31.54 -54.25
CA SER A 585 17.12 -31.21 -54.54
C SER A 585 17.66 -31.83 -55.82
N GLU A 586 18.28 -31.03 -56.65
CA GLU A 586 19.34 -31.20 -57.69
C GLU A 586 19.79 -32.64 -58.08
N THR A 587 18.97 -33.68 -57.88
CA THR A 587 19.14 -34.94 -58.57
C THR A 587 18.67 -34.69 -60.01
N LEU A 588 19.61 -34.65 -60.94
CA LEU A 588 19.34 -34.63 -62.37
C LEU A 588 18.12 -35.48 -62.69
N CYS A 589 17.02 -34.79 -63.04
CA CYS A 589 15.80 -35.46 -63.48
C CYS A 589 16.10 -36.31 -64.72
N ARG A 590 16.16 -37.63 -64.53
CA ARG A 590 16.33 -38.58 -65.64
C ARG A 590 15.00 -39.09 -66.17
N ASP A 591 13.90 -38.86 -65.49
CA ASP A 591 12.59 -39.35 -65.88
C ASP A 591 11.60 -38.23 -66.25
N VAL A 592 10.78 -38.48 -67.24
CA VAL A 592 9.70 -37.60 -67.73
C VAL A 592 8.75 -37.18 -66.60
N GLN A 593 8.53 -38.02 -65.59
CA GLN A 593 7.68 -37.76 -64.45
C GLN A 593 8.28 -36.78 -63.44
N CYS A 594 9.62 -36.73 -63.33
CA CYS A 594 10.34 -35.73 -62.55
C CYS A 594 10.30 -34.36 -63.25
N LEU A 595 10.44 -34.30 -64.58
CA LEU A 595 10.26 -33.09 -65.37
C LEU A 595 8.81 -32.53 -65.25
N ALA A 596 7.79 -33.40 -65.31
CA ALA A 596 6.41 -33.01 -65.16
C ALA A 596 6.10 -32.43 -63.74
N ASN A 597 6.75 -33.00 -62.72
CA ASN A 597 6.60 -32.46 -61.34
C ASN A 597 7.32 -31.13 -61.11
N SER A 598 8.43 -30.88 -61.81
CA SER A 598 9.19 -29.59 -61.74
C SER A 598 8.50 -28.45 -62.52
N LEU A 599 7.55 -28.76 -63.38
CA LEU A 599 6.77 -27.85 -64.24
C LEU A 599 5.36 -27.56 -63.64
N MET A 600 5.01 -28.12 -62.48
CA MET A 600 3.75 -27.77 -61.85
C MET A 600 3.70 -26.27 -61.50
N GLN A 601 2.83 -25.52 -62.15
CA GLN A 601 2.59 -24.14 -61.84
C GLN A 601 2.03 -24.03 -60.39
N PRO A 602 2.41 -22.98 -59.66
CA PRO A 602 1.87 -22.72 -58.33
C PRO A 602 0.34 -22.53 -58.40
N LEU A 603 -0.40 -23.15 -57.50
CA LEU A 603 -1.86 -23.02 -57.39
C LEU A 603 -2.16 -21.85 -56.46
N THR A 604 -2.81 -20.80 -56.93
CA THR A 604 -3.29 -19.68 -56.16
C THR A 604 -4.77 -19.84 -55.85
N PHE A 605 -5.17 -19.54 -54.63
CA PHE A 605 -6.54 -19.69 -54.17
C PHE A 605 -6.85 -18.74 -52.99
N SER A 606 -8.13 -18.40 -52.83
CA SER A 606 -8.63 -17.64 -51.73
C SER A 606 -9.29 -18.51 -50.68
N LEU A 607 -9.10 -18.16 -49.41
CA LEU A 607 -9.70 -18.79 -48.22
C LEU A 607 -10.62 -17.79 -47.54
N ASN A 608 -11.91 -18.04 -47.51
CA ASN A 608 -12.90 -17.17 -46.87
C ASN A 608 -13.68 -17.93 -45.81
N SER A 609 -13.75 -17.37 -44.59
CA SER A 609 -14.68 -17.93 -43.58
C SER A 609 -16.03 -17.22 -43.70
N LYS A 610 -17.09 -18.01 -43.82
CA LYS A 610 -18.48 -17.55 -43.68
C LYS A 610 -19.20 -18.41 -42.64
N GLY A 611 -19.69 -17.80 -41.59
CA GLY A 611 -20.58 -18.43 -40.60
C GLY A 611 -19.91 -19.12 -39.41
N GLN A 612 -20.74 -19.62 -38.48
CA GLN A 612 -20.37 -20.06 -37.12
C GLN A 612 -19.54 -21.35 -37.03
N ASN A 613 -19.10 -21.95 -38.13
CA ASN A 613 -18.34 -23.19 -38.11
C ASN A 613 -16.83 -22.95 -38.04
N ARG A 614 -16.29 -23.11 -36.84
CA ARG A 614 -14.87 -22.98 -36.54
C ARG A 614 -14.02 -23.95 -37.35
N GLY A 615 -13.09 -23.44 -38.17
CA GLY A 615 -12.14 -24.21 -38.94
C GLY A 615 -12.63 -24.70 -40.30
N ASN A 616 -13.75 -24.17 -40.81
CA ASN A 616 -14.22 -24.47 -42.15
C ASN A 616 -14.08 -23.24 -43.06
N PHE A 617 -13.59 -23.48 -44.28
CA PHE A 617 -13.28 -22.37 -45.22
C PHE A 617 -13.90 -22.67 -46.60
N TRP A 618 -14.43 -21.61 -47.24
CA TRP A 618 -14.65 -21.63 -48.64
C TRP A 618 -13.34 -21.40 -49.37
N VAL A 619 -12.97 -22.32 -50.25
CA VAL A 619 -11.79 -22.25 -51.09
C VAL A 619 -12.24 -21.97 -52.50
N LYS A 620 -11.69 -20.91 -53.10
CA LYS A 620 -11.91 -20.57 -54.50
C LYS A 620 -10.53 -20.44 -55.16
N GLN A 621 -10.34 -21.14 -56.27
CA GLN A 621 -9.15 -20.98 -57.09
C GLN A 621 -9.22 -19.63 -57.81
N ASP A 622 -8.11 -18.89 -57.79
CA ASP A 622 -8.02 -17.61 -58.48
C ASP A 622 -7.59 -17.85 -59.94
N ASP A 623 -8.39 -17.31 -60.90
CA ASP A 623 -8.19 -17.49 -62.35
C ASP A 623 -6.99 -16.71 -62.91
N ASP A 624 -6.26 -15.92 -62.12
CA ASP A 624 -5.18 -15.06 -62.57
C ASP A 624 -3.81 -15.55 -62.15
N ALA A 625 -3.27 -16.46 -62.96
CA ALA A 625 -1.82 -16.68 -63.06
C ALA A 625 -1.38 -16.32 -64.51
N ASN A 626 -1.45 -15.06 -64.84
CA ASN A 626 -0.72 -14.50 -65.97
C ASN A 626 0.28 -13.46 -65.53
#